data_da6291ed38df94fd42cc0293e67d54b4
#
_entry.id   da6291ed38df94fd42cc0293e67d54b4
#
_cell.length_a   1.000
_cell.length_b   1.000
_cell.length_c   1.000
_cell.angle_alpha   90.00
_cell.angle_beta   90.00
_cell.angle_gamma   90.00
#
_symmetry.space_group_name_H-M   'P 1'
#
loop_
_entity.id
_entity.type
_entity.pdbx_description
1 polymer ?
#
loop_
_entity_poly.entity_id
_entity_poly.type
_entity_poly.pdbx_seq_one_letter_code
_entity_poly.pdbx_strand_id
1 'polypeptide(L)'
;GDGGKKTLSYTKADGSKLDIVTPVGKAATADTLKRFLVGPKGCEITGLAETPDGKAIFVNIQHPGEATKMSDVGDPTKYQSQWPANAGYGAGKRPRSATIVITKNDGGMIGT
;
A
#
# COMPACT_ATOMS: atom_id res chain seq x y z
N GLY A 1 -16.52 -17.95 -3.71
CA GLY A 1 -17.10 -16.60 -3.78
C GLY A 1 -18.21 -16.57 -4.82
N ASP A 2 -19.31 -15.92 -4.53
CA ASP A 2 -20.56 -16.03 -5.30
C ASP A 2 -20.71 -14.91 -6.34
N GLY A 3 -19.61 -14.53 -7.00
CA GLY A 3 -19.62 -13.59 -8.14
C GLY A 3 -19.90 -14.25 -9.49
N GLY A 4 -20.14 -15.58 -9.49
CA GLY A 4 -20.33 -16.35 -10.70
C GLY A 4 -19.02 -16.68 -11.43
N LYS A 5 -19.07 -16.71 -12.75
CA LYS A 5 -17.91 -16.96 -13.61
C LYS A 5 -17.73 -15.82 -14.59
N LYS A 6 -16.48 -15.51 -14.90
CA LYS A 6 -16.08 -14.52 -15.89
C LYS A 6 -15.11 -15.16 -16.88
N THR A 7 -15.29 -14.90 -18.17
CA THR A 7 -14.32 -15.29 -19.19
C THR A 7 -13.26 -14.20 -19.30
N LEU A 8 -12.01 -14.59 -19.12
CA LEU A 8 -10.83 -13.73 -19.30
C LEU A 8 -10.13 -14.16 -20.59
N SER A 9 -9.95 -13.22 -21.51
CA SER A 9 -9.28 -13.47 -22.81
C SER A 9 -7.84 -12.97 -22.77
N TYR A 10 -6.91 -13.85 -23.06
CA TYR A 10 -5.48 -13.57 -23.13
C TYR A 10 -4.99 -13.69 -24.57
N THR A 11 -3.98 -12.91 -24.93
CA THR A 11 -3.28 -13.06 -26.22
C THR A 11 -2.00 -13.83 -25.96
N LYS A 12 -1.84 -14.98 -26.62
CA LYS A 12 -0.61 -15.78 -26.56
C LYS A 12 0.51 -15.14 -27.40
N ALA A 13 1.73 -15.63 -27.22
CA ALA A 13 2.91 -15.15 -27.96
C ALA A 13 2.78 -15.31 -29.49
N ASP A 14 2.02 -16.31 -29.94
CA ASP A 14 1.73 -16.57 -31.37
C ASP A 14 0.58 -15.69 -31.91
N GLY A 15 0.03 -14.79 -31.11
CA GLY A 15 -1.09 -13.90 -31.46
C GLY A 15 -2.48 -14.53 -31.32
N SER A 16 -2.59 -15.83 -31.07
CA SER A 16 -3.88 -16.49 -30.86
C SER A 16 -4.52 -16.09 -29.53
N LYS A 17 -5.82 -16.26 -29.40
CA LYS A 17 -6.57 -16.00 -28.17
C LYS A 17 -6.72 -17.28 -27.35
N LEU A 18 -6.67 -17.09 -26.02
CA LEU A 18 -6.99 -18.10 -25.05
C LEU A 18 -8.04 -17.55 -24.09
N ASP A 19 -9.20 -18.19 -24.07
CA ASP A 19 -10.28 -17.83 -23.17
C ASP A 19 -10.28 -18.80 -21.98
N ILE A 20 -10.24 -18.22 -20.78
CA ILE A 20 -10.26 -18.98 -19.53
C ILE A 20 -11.51 -18.57 -18.74
N VAL A 21 -12.37 -19.54 -18.46
CA VAL A 21 -13.52 -19.34 -17.57
C VAL A 21 -13.05 -19.43 -16.14
N THR A 22 -13.13 -18.32 -15.43
CA THR A 22 -12.59 -18.19 -14.08
C THR A 22 -13.72 -17.89 -13.09
N PRO A 23 -13.80 -18.61 -11.96
CA PRO A 23 -14.66 -18.21 -10.86
C PRO A 23 -14.22 -16.85 -10.33
N VAL A 24 -15.15 -15.97 -10.06
CA VAL A 24 -14.85 -14.65 -9.53
C VAL A 24 -15.53 -14.42 -8.18
N GLY A 25 -14.92 -13.59 -7.36
CA GLY A 25 -15.51 -13.14 -6.11
C GLY A 25 -16.69 -12.20 -6.35
N LYS A 26 -17.54 -12.08 -5.37
CA LYS A 26 -18.59 -11.07 -5.35
C LYS A 26 -18.00 -9.68 -5.50
N ALA A 27 -18.62 -8.81 -6.28
CA ALA A 27 -18.16 -7.44 -6.43
C ALA A 27 -18.10 -6.74 -5.07
N ALA A 28 -16.99 -6.05 -4.82
CA ALA A 28 -16.84 -5.26 -3.60
C ALA A 28 -17.73 -4.00 -3.67
N THR A 29 -18.25 -3.62 -2.52
CA THR A 29 -18.99 -2.37 -2.31
C THR A 29 -18.24 -1.49 -1.30
N ALA A 30 -18.66 -0.25 -1.13
CA ALA A 30 -18.09 0.66 -0.13
C ALA A 30 -18.19 0.11 1.31
N ASP A 31 -19.16 -0.78 1.57
CA ASP A 31 -19.35 -1.39 2.89
C ASP A 31 -18.48 -2.63 3.10
N THR A 32 -18.11 -3.33 2.01
CA THR A 32 -17.37 -4.60 2.08
C THR A 32 -15.88 -4.47 1.77
N LEU A 33 -15.45 -3.36 1.18
CA LEU A 33 -14.04 -3.06 0.92
C LEU A 33 -13.76 -1.58 1.15
N LYS A 34 -12.93 -1.29 2.13
CA LYS A 34 -12.51 0.06 2.49
C LYS A 34 -10.99 0.18 2.44
N ARG A 35 -10.51 1.35 2.02
CA ARG A 35 -9.09 1.66 2.13
C ARG A 35 -8.76 1.94 3.60
N PHE A 36 -7.85 1.20 4.16
CA PHE A 36 -7.43 1.32 5.56
C PHE A 36 -6.21 2.22 5.73
N LEU A 37 -5.21 2.06 4.86
CA LEU A 37 -3.94 2.79 4.95
C LEU A 37 -3.51 3.27 3.57
N VAL A 38 -2.97 4.48 3.52
CA VAL A 38 -2.25 5.03 2.37
C VAL A 38 -0.87 5.46 2.86
N GLY A 39 0.14 4.87 2.28
CA GLY A 39 1.53 5.22 2.57
C GLY A 39 1.97 6.53 1.92
N PRO A 40 3.14 7.06 2.30
CA PRO A 40 3.74 8.22 1.67
C PRO A 40 4.03 7.95 0.19
N LYS A 41 4.11 9.03 -0.59
CA LYS A 41 4.30 8.94 -2.04
C LYS A 41 5.57 8.14 -2.39
N GLY A 42 5.44 7.22 -3.33
CA GLY A 42 6.53 6.39 -3.83
C GLY A 42 7.06 5.37 -2.82
N CYS A 43 6.29 5.00 -1.81
CA CYS A 43 6.66 3.90 -0.92
C CYS A 43 6.01 2.58 -1.33
N GLU A 44 6.59 1.50 -0.87
CA GLU A 44 5.91 0.21 -0.72
C GLU A 44 5.44 0.03 0.73
N ILE A 45 4.26 -0.56 0.89
CA ILE A 45 3.77 -1.01 2.19
C ILE A 45 4.07 -2.50 2.28
N THR A 46 4.99 -2.86 3.17
CA THR A 46 5.47 -4.24 3.30
C THR A 46 5.37 -4.70 4.75
N GLY A 47 5.29 -6.00 4.94
CA GLY A 47 5.18 -6.61 6.25
C GLY A 47 3.97 -6.13 7.05
N LEU A 48 3.29 -7.06 7.65
CA LEU A 48 2.17 -6.80 8.54
C LEU A 48 2.31 -7.72 9.74
N ALA A 49 2.22 -7.17 10.94
CA ALA A 49 2.12 -7.93 12.17
C ALA A 49 1.04 -7.30 13.06
N GLU A 50 0.33 -8.13 13.77
CA GLU A 50 -0.75 -7.74 14.67
C GLU A 50 -0.41 -8.18 16.08
N THR A 51 -0.78 -7.38 17.08
CA THR A 51 -0.69 -7.81 18.48
C THR A 51 -1.74 -8.87 18.79
N PRO A 52 -1.46 -9.82 19.73
CA PRO A 52 -2.41 -10.89 20.05
C PRO A 52 -3.78 -10.41 20.51
N ASP A 53 -3.87 -9.21 21.05
CA ASP A 53 -5.12 -8.57 21.48
C ASP A 53 -5.85 -7.81 20.35
N GLY A 54 -5.29 -7.78 19.14
CA GLY A 54 -5.86 -7.09 17.98
C GLY A 54 -5.91 -5.57 18.08
N LYS A 55 -5.16 -4.96 19.00
CA LYS A 55 -5.24 -3.50 19.27
C LYS A 55 -4.18 -2.68 18.57
N ALA A 56 -3.15 -3.32 18.05
CA ALA A 56 -2.09 -2.65 17.29
C ALA A 56 -1.68 -3.47 16.08
N ILE A 57 -1.39 -2.77 14.99
CA ILE A 57 -0.83 -3.33 13.76
C ILE A 57 0.50 -2.63 13.47
N PHE A 58 1.53 -3.41 13.19
CA PHE A 58 2.83 -2.95 12.73
C PHE A 58 2.89 -3.09 11.22
N VAL A 59 3.31 -2.04 10.53
CA VAL A 59 3.42 -1.99 9.08
C VAL A 59 4.74 -1.34 8.71
N ASN A 60 5.43 -1.89 7.72
CA ASN A 60 6.66 -1.29 7.21
C ASN A 60 6.34 -0.36 6.03
N ILE A 61 6.87 0.84 6.10
CA ILE A 61 6.94 1.80 5.00
C ILE A 61 8.33 1.70 4.41
N GLN A 62 8.43 1.19 3.18
CA GLN A 62 9.69 0.95 2.51
C GLN A 62 9.96 2.04 1.48
N HIS A 63 11.21 2.53 1.41
CA HIS A 63 11.77 3.49 0.46
C HIS A 63 10.80 4.59 -0.04
N PRO A 64 10.18 5.39 0.83
CA PRO A 64 9.33 6.49 0.38
C PRO A 64 10.10 7.43 -0.53
N GLY A 65 9.48 7.84 -1.64
CA GLY A 65 10.12 8.69 -2.63
C GLY A 65 11.06 7.98 -3.61
N GLU A 66 10.96 6.66 -3.75
CA GLU A 66 11.80 5.85 -4.63
C GLU A 66 11.84 6.37 -6.08
N ALA A 67 10.73 6.88 -6.60
CA ALA A 67 10.66 7.42 -7.95
C ALA A 67 11.19 8.87 -8.07
N THR A 68 11.99 9.35 -7.12
CA THR A 68 12.71 10.61 -7.24
C THR A 68 13.65 10.54 -8.44
N LYS A 69 13.59 11.54 -9.31
CA LYS A 69 14.43 11.58 -10.52
C LYS A 69 15.91 11.61 -10.14
N MET A 70 16.74 10.90 -10.88
CA MET A 70 18.20 10.87 -10.65
C MET A 70 18.83 12.26 -10.64
N SER A 71 18.34 13.21 -11.46
CA SER A 71 18.77 14.61 -11.47
C SER A 71 18.53 15.33 -10.14
N ASP A 72 17.59 14.85 -9.34
CA ASP A 72 17.12 15.53 -8.14
C ASP A 72 17.65 14.90 -6.83
N VAL A 73 18.37 13.76 -6.92
CA VAL A 73 18.89 13.05 -5.72
C VAL A 73 19.87 13.88 -4.90
N GLY A 74 20.49 14.89 -5.49
CA GLY A 74 21.40 15.82 -4.80
C GLY A 74 20.67 16.90 -3.97
N ASP A 75 19.37 17.12 -4.21
CA ASP A 75 18.58 18.17 -3.60
C ASP A 75 17.37 17.59 -2.87
N PRO A 76 17.42 17.40 -1.54
CA PRO A 76 16.32 16.82 -0.78
C PRO A 76 14.98 17.57 -0.90
N THR A 77 15.00 18.85 -1.28
CA THR A 77 13.76 19.63 -1.46
C THR A 77 12.96 19.19 -2.68
N LYS A 78 13.60 18.53 -3.64
CA LYS A 78 13.00 18.01 -4.88
C LYS A 78 12.58 16.55 -4.81
N TYR A 79 12.80 15.90 -3.68
CA TYR A 79 12.42 14.50 -3.52
C TYR A 79 10.91 14.32 -3.63
N GLN A 80 10.51 13.24 -4.27
CA GLN A 80 9.09 12.86 -4.43
C GLN A 80 8.36 12.75 -3.08
N SER A 81 9.07 12.37 -2.04
CA SER A 81 8.60 12.35 -0.66
C SER A 81 9.70 12.81 0.28
N GLN A 82 9.33 13.48 1.34
CA GLN A 82 10.23 13.86 2.43
C GLN A 82 9.79 13.19 3.75
N TRP A 83 8.95 12.16 3.64
CA TRP A 83 8.46 11.43 4.79
C TRP A 83 9.62 10.67 5.48
N PRO A 84 9.74 10.67 6.80
CA PRO A 84 8.84 11.21 7.79
C PRO A 84 9.23 12.63 8.28
N ALA A 85 9.59 13.54 7.38
CA ALA A 85 10.00 14.90 7.75
C ALA A 85 8.92 15.64 8.56
N ASN A 86 7.66 15.47 8.17
CA ASN A 86 6.50 16.01 8.88
C ASN A 86 6.26 15.35 10.26
N ALA A 87 6.94 14.27 10.57
CA ALA A 87 6.91 13.59 11.87
C ALA A 87 8.08 13.99 12.78
N GLY A 88 8.74 15.13 12.51
CA GLY A 88 9.78 15.68 13.38
C GLY A 88 11.23 15.47 12.91
N TYR A 89 11.44 14.89 11.74
CA TYR A 89 12.78 14.66 11.19
C TYR A 89 13.35 15.86 10.38
N GLY A 90 12.56 16.91 10.25
CA GLY A 90 12.92 18.15 9.59
C GLY A 90 12.61 18.16 8.11
N ALA A 91 12.07 19.31 7.63
CA ALA A 91 11.81 19.54 6.21
C ALA A 91 13.12 19.51 5.42
N GLY A 92 13.05 19.09 4.15
CA GLY A 92 14.22 19.03 3.26
C GLY A 92 15.21 17.91 3.60
N LYS A 93 14.86 16.98 4.47
CA LYS A 93 15.66 15.78 4.76
C LYS A 93 15.32 14.64 3.80
N ARG A 94 16.27 13.73 3.62
CA ARG A 94 16.04 12.52 2.84
C ARG A 94 14.94 11.67 3.48
N PRO A 95 14.04 11.08 2.67
CA PRO A 95 13.05 10.16 3.21
C PRO A 95 13.72 8.91 3.81
N ARG A 96 13.01 8.24 4.69
CA ARG A 96 13.50 7.03 5.38
C ARG A 96 12.42 5.98 5.43
N SER A 97 12.84 4.74 5.29
CA SER A 97 12.00 3.60 5.65
C SER A 97 11.77 3.58 7.16
N ALA A 98 10.60 3.14 7.56
CA ALA A 98 10.26 3.01 8.98
C ALA A 98 9.19 1.94 9.19
N THR A 99 9.21 1.31 10.34
CA THR A 99 8.05 0.58 10.85
C THR A 99 7.15 1.55 11.60
N ILE A 100 5.88 1.56 11.25
CA ILE A 100 4.85 2.33 11.95
C ILE A 100 3.98 1.41 12.78
N VAL A 101 3.43 1.95 13.86
CA VAL A 101 2.42 1.27 14.68
C VAL A 101 1.10 2.01 14.49
N ILE A 102 0.05 1.27 14.21
CA ILE A 102 -1.31 1.79 14.04
C ILE A 102 -2.13 1.28 15.21
N THR A 103 -2.77 2.19 15.92
CA THR A 103 -3.72 1.90 17.01
C THR A 103 -4.99 2.70 16.80
N LYS A 104 -6.07 2.24 17.37
CA LYS A 104 -7.33 3.01 17.40
C LYS A 104 -7.26 4.07 18.50
N ASN A 105 -7.83 5.26 18.27
CA ASN A 105 -7.77 6.36 19.23
C ASN A 105 -8.46 6.04 20.57
N ASP A 106 -9.44 5.18 20.55
CA ASP A 106 -10.17 4.74 21.75
C ASP A 106 -9.54 3.51 22.41
N GLY A 107 -8.41 3.00 21.91
CA GLY A 107 -7.74 1.80 22.41
C GLY A 107 -8.47 0.50 22.12
N GLY A 108 -9.49 0.52 21.27
CA GLY A 108 -10.24 -0.65 20.84
C GLY A 108 -9.47 -1.51 19.83
N MET A 109 -10.09 -2.63 19.45
CA MET A 109 -9.53 -3.50 18.41
C MET A 109 -9.56 -2.81 17.05
N ILE A 110 -8.51 -3.05 16.25
CA ILE A 110 -8.41 -2.53 14.87
C ILE A 110 -9.48 -3.23 14.01
N GLY A 111 -10.18 -2.44 13.17
CA GLY A 111 -11.18 -2.99 12.25
C GLY A 111 -12.59 -3.12 12.82
N THR A 112 -12.81 -2.67 14.04
CA THR A 112 -14.15 -2.67 14.67
C THR A 112 -14.75 -1.26 14.76
#